data_9ce9637f06c7fde54e31b6d77b374679
#
_entry.id   9ce9637f06c7fde54e31b6d77b374679
#
_cell.length_a   1.000
_cell.length_b   1.000
_cell.length_c   1.000
_cell.angle_alpha   90.00
_cell.angle_beta   90.00
_cell.angle_gamma   90.00
#
_symmetry.space_group_name_H-M   'P 1'
#
loop_
_entity.id
_entity.type
_entity.pdbx_description
1 polymer ?
#
loop_
_entity_poly.entity_id
_entity_poly.type
_entity_poly.pdbx_seq_one_letter_code
_entity_poly.pdbx_strand_id
1 'polypeptide(L)'
;MDQSIEILSYLNGLGIPCTLFEHEPKTTIEACQNIEGVDWSTSAMCKNVFLSNRQETQFYLMLLRHDRPFKTALVSKLLGVSRLSFARQELLPDMLLLDPGAVNPLSLIYDRKGRVQLAIDRALCGYEYLLFHPGVNFKSVRMKSDDFFNVFLPACGRSANILTLSES
;
A
#
# COMPACT_ATOMS: atom_id res chain seq x y z
N MET A 1 -5.31 -13.23 5.96
CA MET A 1 -4.63 -13.46 7.26
C MET A 1 -4.45 -12.13 7.98
N ASP A 2 -4.85 -12.08 9.25
CA ASP A 2 -4.72 -10.85 10.04
C ASP A 2 -3.27 -10.66 10.47
N GLN A 3 -2.63 -9.65 9.92
CA GLN A 3 -1.23 -9.33 10.21
C GLN A 3 -1.09 -8.15 11.20
N SER A 4 -2.19 -7.70 11.79
CA SER A 4 -2.19 -6.45 12.57
C SER A 4 -1.25 -6.50 13.77
N ILE A 5 -1.20 -7.61 14.51
CA ILE A 5 -0.35 -7.70 15.71
C ILE A 5 1.13 -7.56 15.34
N GLU A 6 1.60 -8.29 14.32
CA GLU A 6 2.98 -8.24 13.88
C GLU A 6 3.34 -6.88 13.28
N ILE A 7 2.45 -6.30 12.48
CA ILE A 7 2.65 -4.99 11.88
C ILE A 7 2.76 -3.92 12.97
N LEU A 8 1.82 -3.92 13.92
CA LEU A 8 1.86 -2.94 15.01
C LEU A 8 3.12 -3.08 15.86
N SER A 9 3.54 -4.31 16.13
CA SER A 9 4.78 -4.57 16.86
C SER A 9 5.99 -4.03 16.09
N TYR A 10 6.03 -4.24 14.78
CA TYR A 10 7.11 -3.74 13.93
C TYR A 10 7.15 -2.19 13.93
N LEU A 11 6.00 -1.55 13.77
CA LEU A 11 5.91 -0.09 13.78
C LEU A 11 6.31 0.49 15.14
N ASN A 12 5.88 -0.16 16.22
CA ASN A 12 6.23 0.26 17.57
C ASN A 12 7.74 0.15 17.79
N GLY A 13 8.36 -0.92 17.30
CA GLY A 13 9.82 -1.10 17.36
C GLY A 13 10.60 -0.02 16.62
N LEU A 14 9.99 0.60 15.60
CA LEU A 14 10.58 1.72 14.87
C LEU A 14 10.29 3.07 15.50
N GLY A 15 9.48 3.12 16.57
CA GLY A 15 9.06 4.36 17.19
C GLY A 15 8.01 5.12 16.39
N ILE A 16 7.27 4.44 15.52
CA ILE A 16 6.22 5.06 14.69
C ILE A 16 4.89 5.04 15.45
N PRO A 17 4.31 6.20 15.80
CA PRO A 17 2.97 6.25 16.37
C PRO A 17 1.95 5.82 15.31
N CYS A 18 1.03 4.93 15.69
CA CYS A 18 -0.02 4.49 14.78
C CYS A 18 -1.30 4.23 15.57
N THR A 19 -2.43 4.25 14.86
CA THR A 19 -3.75 3.99 15.45
C THR A 19 -4.38 2.81 14.71
N LEU A 20 -4.87 1.84 15.47
CA LEU A 20 -5.63 0.72 14.92
C LEU A 20 -7.12 1.04 15.04
N PHE A 21 -7.83 0.95 13.91
CA PHE A 21 -9.30 1.04 13.86
C PHE A 21 -9.86 -0.34 13.57
N GLU A 22 -10.81 -0.77 14.37
CA GLU A 22 -11.59 -1.99 14.12
C GLU A 22 -12.96 -1.59 13.63
N HIS A 23 -13.44 -2.22 12.58
CA HIS A 23 -14.69 -1.83 11.92
C HIS A 23 -15.32 -3.01 11.17
N GLU A 24 -16.50 -2.80 10.63
CA GLU A 24 -17.12 -3.76 9.74
C GLU A 24 -16.24 -4.03 8.52
N PRO A 25 -16.28 -5.23 7.94
CA PRO A 25 -15.50 -5.50 6.72
C PRO A 25 -15.82 -4.49 5.62
N LYS A 26 -14.76 -3.93 5.02
CA LYS A 26 -14.85 -2.94 3.95
C LYS A 26 -14.33 -3.54 2.65
N THR A 27 -15.21 -3.73 1.70
CA THR A 27 -14.88 -4.35 0.41
C THR A 27 -14.60 -3.32 -0.69
N THR A 28 -14.95 -2.03 -0.45
CA THR A 28 -14.71 -0.96 -1.41
C THR A 28 -14.05 0.23 -0.71
N ILE A 29 -13.36 1.06 -1.48
CA ILE A 29 -12.75 2.29 -0.95
C ILE A 29 -13.85 3.24 -0.44
N GLU A 30 -14.98 3.33 -1.12
CA GLU A 30 -16.10 4.17 -0.70
C GLU A 30 -16.63 3.75 0.67
N ALA A 31 -16.71 2.44 0.94
CA ALA A 31 -17.13 1.92 2.23
C ALA A 31 -16.14 2.30 3.34
N CYS A 32 -14.84 2.43 3.03
CA CYS A 32 -13.84 2.82 4.00
C CYS A 32 -14.08 4.22 4.56
N GLN A 33 -14.75 5.10 3.81
CA GLN A 33 -15.04 6.46 4.28
C GLN A 33 -16.03 6.49 5.43
N ASN A 34 -16.66 5.37 5.77
CA ASN A 34 -17.57 5.24 6.91
C ASN A 34 -16.87 4.73 8.17
N ILE A 35 -15.53 4.65 8.19
CA ILE A 35 -14.80 4.26 9.39
C ILE A 35 -14.85 5.40 10.41
N GLU A 36 -15.39 5.10 11.59
CA GLU A 36 -15.52 6.09 12.66
C GLU A 36 -14.15 6.51 13.20
N GLY A 37 -14.01 7.78 13.53
CA GLY A 37 -12.80 8.33 14.13
C GLY A 37 -11.74 8.77 13.15
N VAL A 38 -11.98 8.63 11.84
CA VAL A 38 -11.04 9.06 10.81
C VAL A 38 -11.46 10.42 10.27
N ASP A 39 -10.53 11.37 10.28
CA ASP A 39 -10.71 12.67 9.65
C ASP A 39 -10.21 12.61 8.20
N TRP A 40 -11.15 12.49 7.26
CA TRP A 40 -10.81 12.34 5.84
C TRP A 40 -10.34 13.65 5.20
N SER A 41 -10.36 14.78 5.92
CA SER A 41 -9.73 16.01 5.42
C SER A 41 -8.20 15.96 5.51
N THR A 42 -7.65 15.13 6.40
CA THR A 42 -6.20 14.99 6.61
C THR A 42 -5.68 13.59 6.32
N SER A 43 -6.57 12.63 6.11
CA SER A 43 -6.24 11.21 5.97
C SER A 43 -6.68 10.66 4.62
N ALA A 44 -5.95 9.69 4.11
CA ALA A 44 -6.33 8.98 2.89
C ALA A 44 -6.20 7.48 3.07
N MET A 45 -7.20 6.73 2.59
CA MET A 45 -7.10 5.29 2.41
C MET A 45 -6.45 5.05 1.05
N CYS A 46 -5.37 4.30 1.02
CA CYS A 46 -4.68 4.00 -0.22
C CYS A 46 -5.36 2.87 -0.97
N LYS A 47 -5.48 3.03 -2.27
CA LYS A 47 -5.83 1.96 -3.19
C LYS A 47 -4.54 1.25 -3.57
N ASN A 48 -4.50 -0.07 -3.43
CA ASN A 48 -3.30 -0.86 -3.65
C ASN A 48 -3.46 -1.76 -4.87
N VAL A 49 -2.47 -1.72 -5.76
CA VAL A 49 -2.48 -2.54 -6.99
C VAL A 49 -1.16 -3.29 -7.07
N PHE A 50 -1.21 -4.61 -7.26
CA PHE A 50 -0.04 -5.46 -7.39
C PHE A 50 0.22 -5.73 -8.87
N LEU A 51 1.43 -5.37 -9.32
CA LEU A 51 1.80 -5.41 -10.75
C LEU A 51 3.03 -6.26 -10.96
N SER A 52 3.14 -6.86 -12.14
CA SER A 52 4.34 -7.57 -12.57
C SER A 52 4.57 -7.41 -14.07
N ASN A 53 5.82 -7.64 -14.48
CA ASN A 53 6.13 -7.81 -15.87
C ASN A 53 5.66 -9.23 -16.33
N ARG A 54 5.68 -9.47 -17.63
CA ARG A 54 5.20 -10.73 -18.21
C ARG A 54 5.97 -11.95 -17.68
N GLN A 55 7.28 -11.80 -17.46
CA GLN A 55 8.15 -12.88 -17.02
C GLN A 55 8.06 -13.15 -15.51
N GLU A 56 7.33 -12.31 -14.77
CA GLU A 56 7.22 -12.41 -13.32
C GLU A 56 8.59 -12.31 -12.62
N THR A 57 9.45 -11.45 -13.15
CA THR A 57 10.78 -11.17 -12.58
C THR A 57 10.87 -9.81 -11.93
N GLN A 58 9.90 -8.92 -12.20
CA GLN A 58 9.79 -7.59 -11.60
C GLN A 58 8.40 -7.39 -11.05
N PHE A 59 8.32 -6.98 -9.79
CA PHE A 59 7.05 -6.77 -9.11
C PHE A 59 6.99 -5.37 -8.53
N TYR A 60 5.82 -4.75 -8.63
CA TYR A 60 5.56 -3.43 -8.07
C TYR A 60 4.26 -3.44 -7.29
N LEU A 61 4.28 -2.77 -6.16
CA LEU A 61 3.06 -2.41 -5.44
C LEU A 61 2.81 -0.94 -5.71
N MET A 62 1.69 -0.63 -6.36
CA MET A 62 1.29 0.73 -6.69
C MET A 62 0.26 1.23 -5.69
N LEU A 63 0.57 2.33 -5.03
CA LEU A 63 -0.36 3.01 -4.12
C LEU A 63 -0.96 4.21 -4.83
N LEU A 64 -2.28 4.27 -4.86
CA LEU A 64 -3.05 5.31 -5.56
C LEU A 64 -3.99 6.02 -4.61
N ARG A 65 -4.24 7.30 -4.86
CA ARG A 65 -5.38 7.97 -4.24
C ARG A 65 -6.66 7.30 -4.75
N HIS A 66 -7.65 7.12 -3.89
CA HIS A 66 -8.83 6.28 -4.15
C HIS A 66 -9.63 6.69 -5.40
N ASP A 67 -9.60 7.99 -5.77
CA ASP A 67 -10.35 8.54 -6.90
C ASP A 67 -9.54 8.62 -8.20
N ARG A 68 -8.30 8.12 -8.19
CA ARG A 68 -7.40 8.21 -9.34
C ARG A 68 -7.64 7.08 -10.33
N PRO A 69 -7.88 7.36 -11.62
CA PRO A 69 -7.93 6.31 -12.63
C PRO A 69 -6.59 5.61 -12.74
N PHE A 70 -6.63 4.32 -13.01
CA PHE A 70 -5.42 3.51 -13.08
C PHE A 70 -5.23 2.95 -14.50
N LYS A 71 -4.05 3.21 -15.07
CA LYS A 71 -3.67 2.68 -16.38
C LYS A 71 -2.27 2.09 -16.28
N THR A 72 -2.15 0.78 -16.50
CA THR A 72 -0.87 0.07 -16.43
C THR A 72 0.16 0.64 -17.42
N ALA A 73 -0.28 1.04 -18.60
CA ALA A 73 0.60 1.60 -19.62
C ALA A 73 1.28 2.89 -19.14
N LEU A 74 0.53 3.79 -18.49
CA LEU A 74 1.08 5.03 -17.96
C LEU A 74 2.10 4.76 -16.85
N VAL A 75 1.76 3.88 -15.92
CA VAL A 75 2.65 3.54 -14.81
C VAL A 75 3.95 2.91 -15.33
N SER A 76 3.85 2.01 -16.28
CA SER A 76 5.03 1.38 -16.91
C SER A 76 5.95 2.41 -17.54
N LYS A 77 5.35 3.36 -18.27
CA LYS A 77 6.10 4.44 -18.93
C LYS A 77 6.81 5.33 -17.90
N LEU A 78 6.11 5.72 -16.84
CA LEU A 78 6.68 6.58 -15.81
C LEU A 78 7.80 5.90 -15.03
N LEU A 79 7.70 4.59 -14.83
CA LEU A 79 8.74 3.81 -14.18
C LEU A 79 9.92 3.49 -15.11
N GLY A 80 9.76 3.69 -16.42
CA GLY A 80 10.80 3.38 -17.38
C GLY A 80 11.05 1.88 -17.55
N VAL A 81 10.02 1.06 -17.37
CA VAL A 81 10.12 -0.40 -17.46
C VAL A 81 9.24 -0.92 -18.58
N SER A 82 9.47 -2.17 -18.99
CA SER A 82 8.60 -2.84 -19.94
C SER A 82 7.20 -2.98 -19.35
N ARG A 83 6.22 -3.20 -20.24
CA ARG A 83 4.80 -3.17 -19.85
C ARG A 83 4.51 -4.05 -18.65
N LEU A 84 3.92 -3.44 -17.63
CA LEU A 84 3.39 -4.12 -16.46
C LEU A 84 1.92 -4.46 -16.66
N SER A 85 1.47 -5.51 -16.00
CA SER A 85 0.07 -5.90 -15.93
C SER A 85 -0.26 -6.26 -14.47
N PHE A 86 -1.54 -6.53 -14.19
CA PHE A 86 -1.92 -7.00 -12.86
C PHE A 86 -1.20 -8.32 -12.57
N ALA A 87 -0.50 -8.39 -11.45
CA ALA A 87 0.18 -9.60 -11.03
C ALA A 87 -0.84 -10.65 -10.58
N ARG A 88 -0.46 -11.91 -10.72
CA ARG A 88 -1.33 -13.01 -10.28
C ARG A 88 -1.48 -12.98 -8.76
N GLN A 89 -2.71 -12.96 -8.28
CA GLN A 89 -2.99 -12.92 -6.85
C GLN A 89 -2.52 -14.17 -6.12
N GLU A 90 -2.35 -15.27 -6.83
CA GLU A 90 -1.86 -16.53 -6.27
C GLU A 90 -0.42 -16.42 -5.76
N LEU A 91 0.31 -15.39 -6.18
CA LEU A 91 1.68 -15.14 -5.70
C LEU A 91 1.73 -14.47 -4.34
N LEU A 92 0.64 -13.83 -3.88
CA LEU A 92 0.64 -13.08 -2.63
C LEU A 92 0.95 -13.92 -1.39
N PRO A 93 0.43 -15.14 -1.24
CA PRO A 93 0.76 -15.93 -0.06
C PRO A 93 2.27 -16.21 0.07
N ASP A 94 2.95 -16.48 -1.02
CA ASP A 94 4.39 -16.74 -1.01
C ASP A 94 5.22 -15.48 -0.83
N MET A 95 4.82 -14.39 -1.48
CA MET A 95 5.62 -13.17 -1.52
C MET A 95 5.42 -12.26 -0.31
N LEU A 96 4.18 -12.13 0.17
CA LEU A 96 3.83 -11.15 1.19
C LEU A 96 3.00 -11.74 2.34
N LEU A 97 2.83 -13.06 2.39
CA LEU A 97 2.01 -13.76 3.37
C LEU A 97 0.57 -13.22 3.41
N LEU A 98 0.04 -12.88 2.26
CA LEU A 98 -1.30 -12.31 2.12
C LEU A 98 -2.22 -13.23 1.36
N ASP A 99 -3.50 -13.19 1.72
CA ASP A 99 -4.55 -13.82 0.91
C ASP A 99 -4.76 -13.01 -0.38
N PRO A 100 -5.23 -13.66 -1.46
CA PRO A 100 -5.58 -12.93 -2.68
C PRO A 100 -6.55 -11.79 -2.39
N GLY A 101 -6.29 -10.62 -2.99
CA GLY A 101 -7.13 -9.44 -2.81
C GLY A 101 -6.79 -8.59 -1.60
N ALA A 102 -5.83 -9.01 -0.75
CA ALA A 102 -5.51 -8.32 0.49
C ALA A 102 -4.20 -7.51 0.44
N VAL A 103 -3.71 -7.20 -0.75
CA VAL A 103 -2.41 -6.55 -0.91
C VAL A 103 -2.37 -5.18 -0.20
N ASN A 104 -1.27 -4.94 0.54
CA ASN A 104 -1.03 -3.66 1.21
C ASN A 104 0.48 -3.50 1.47
N PRO A 105 0.98 -2.24 1.58
CA PRO A 105 2.41 -1.99 1.69
C PRO A 105 3.01 -2.34 3.06
N LEU A 106 2.18 -2.45 4.11
CA LEU A 106 2.70 -2.82 5.42
C LEU A 106 3.23 -4.27 5.42
N SER A 107 2.73 -5.10 4.51
CA SER A 107 3.19 -6.48 4.34
C SER A 107 4.56 -6.58 3.69
N LEU A 108 5.17 -5.46 3.27
CA LEU A 108 6.56 -5.44 2.81
C LEU A 108 7.54 -5.93 3.90
N ILE A 109 7.15 -5.90 5.16
CA ILE A 109 7.98 -6.46 6.24
C ILE A 109 8.25 -7.95 6.04
N TYR A 110 7.41 -8.64 5.27
CA TYR A 110 7.56 -10.08 4.97
C TYR A 110 8.34 -10.33 3.68
N ASP A 111 8.57 -9.32 2.86
CA ASP A 111 9.32 -9.43 1.61
C ASP A 111 10.82 -9.26 1.87
N ARG A 112 11.39 -10.21 2.58
CA ARG A 112 12.79 -10.15 3.02
C ARG A 112 13.79 -10.19 1.87
N LYS A 113 13.37 -10.75 0.73
CA LYS A 113 14.23 -10.83 -0.46
C LYS A 113 14.21 -9.55 -1.29
N GLY A 114 13.36 -8.58 -0.95
CA GLY A 114 13.26 -7.34 -1.68
C GLY A 114 12.73 -7.47 -3.09
N ARG A 115 11.81 -8.39 -3.32
CA ARG A 115 11.27 -8.67 -4.65
C ARG A 115 10.26 -7.64 -5.12
N VAL A 116 9.55 -6.99 -4.19
CA VAL A 116 8.47 -6.04 -4.51
C VAL A 116 8.98 -4.62 -4.36
N GLN A 117 8.95 -3.86 -5.44
CA GLN A 117 9.26 -2.44 -5.42
C GLN A 117 7.98 -1.64 -5.25
N LEU A 118 8.12 -0.37 -4.85
CA LEU A 118 6.99 0.47 -4.51
C LEU A 118 6.91 1.65 -5.46
N ALA A 119 5.71 1.90 -5.99
CA ALA A 119 5.39 3.09 -6.78
C ALA A 119 4.22 3.80 -6.09
N ILE A 120 4.29 5.12 -5.98
CA ILE A 120 3.34 5.88 -5.18
C ILE A 120 2.84 7.08 -5.98
N ASP A 121 1.52 7.22 -6.03
CA ASP A 121 0.84 8.40 -6.57
C ASP A 121 1.23 9.62 -5.73
N ARG A 122 1.80 10.63 -6.37
CA ARG A 122 2.22 11.87 -5.70
C ARG A 122 1.08 12.51 -4.92
N ALA A 123 -0.17 12.34 -5.35
CA ALA A 123 -1.32 12.89 -4.66
C ALA A 123 -1.44 12.39 -3.21
N LEU A 124 -0.91 11.21 -2.89
CA LEU A 124 -0.92 10.69 -1.52
C LEU A 124 0.05 11.43 -0.60
N CYS A 125 1.09 12.05 -1.15
CA CYS A 125 2.09 12.77 -0.37
C CYS A 125 1.54 14.04 0.28
N GLY A 126 0.39 14.53 -0.17
CA GLY A 126 -0.25 15.73 0.38
C GLY A 126 -1.09 15.50 1.63
N TYR A 127 -1.31 14.26 2.01
CA TYR A 127 -2.10 13.93 3.20
C TYR A 127 -1.19 13.80 4.43
N GLU A 128 -1.67 14.23 5.58
CA GLU A 128 -0.93 14.10 6.83
C GLU A 128 -0.86 12.64 7.29
N TYR A 129 -1.95 11.88 7.06
CA TYR A 129 -2.06 10.49 7.48
C TYR A 129 -2.44 9.59 6.32
N LEU A 130 -1.92 8.36 6.36
CA LEU A 130 -2.30 7.28 5.45
C LEU A 130 -2.86 6.11 6.24
N LEU A 131 -3.86 5.45 5.67
CA LEU A 131 -4.49 4.26 6.25
C LEU A 131 -4.29 3.06 5.34
N PHE A 132 -4.05 1.92 5.97
CA PHE A 132 -3.83 0.65 5.29
C PHE A 132 -4.58 -0.47 6.01
N HIS A 133 -4.99 -1.50 5.27
CA HIS A 133 -5.58 -2.70 5.85
C HIS A 133 -4.49 -3.74 6.13
N PRO A 134 -4.30 -4.17 7.38
CA PRO A 134 -3.19 -5.07 7.73
C PRO A 134 -3.52 -6.55 7.44
N GLY A 135 -3.71 -6.89 6.17
CA GLY A 135 -4.02 -8.24 5.72
C GLY A 135 -5.48 -8.64 5.81
N VAL A 136 -6.32 -7.81 6.43
CA VAL A 136 -7.77 -8.04 6.58
C VAL A 136 -8.52 -6.73 6.36
N ASN A 137 -9.78 -6.81 5.96
CA ASN A 137 -10.57 -5.62 5.61
C ASN A 137 -11.49 -5.13 6.73
N PHE A 138 -11.37 -5.68 7.94
CA PHE A 138 -12.12 -5.24 9.11
C PHE A 138 -11.25 -4.51 10.14
N LYS A 139 -10.01 -4.20 9.75
CA LYS A 139 -9.08 -3.38 10.53
C LYS A 139 -8.37 -2.40 9.61
N SER A 140 -8.01 -1.25 10.14
CA SER A 140 -7.21 -0.25 9.43
C SER A 140 -6.14 0.31 10.35
N VAL A 141 -4.94 0.48 9.84
CA VAL A 141 -3.83 1.09 10.58
C VAL A 141 -3.57 2.46 9.97
N ARG A 142 -3.58 3.49 10.81
CA ARG A 142 -3.27 4.87 10.42
C ARG A 142 -1.90 5.26 10.95
N MET A 143 -1.11 5.89 10.11
CA MET A 143 0.16 6.48 10.52
C MET A 143 0.39 7.78 9.77
N LYS A 144 1.31 8.60 10.26
CA LYS A 144 1.71 9.81 9.53
C LYS A 144 2.40 9.42 8.24
N SER A 145 2.09 10.17 7.18
CA SER A 145 2.72 9.97 5.88
C SER A 145 4.25 10.11 5.96
N ASP A 146 4.73 11.10 6.72
CA ASP A 146 6.17 11.28 6.93
C ASP A 146 6.83 10.05 7.54
N ASP A 147 6.17 9.40 8.48
CA ASP A 147 6.70 8.18 9.09
C ASP A 147 6.71 7.02 8.11
N PHE A 148 5.68 6.93 7.27
CA PHE A 148 5.65 5.90 6.23
C PHE A 148 6.79 6.06 5.25
N PHE A 149 6.98 7.27 4.71
CA PHE A 149 7.99 7.53 3.68
C PHE A 149 9.41 7.55 4.24
N ASN A 150 9.62 8.13 5.43
CA ASN A 150 10.96 8.43 5.93
C ASN A 150 11.47 7.43 6.98
N VAL A 151 10.61 6.62 7.55
CA VAL A 151 10.99 5.64 8.58
C VAL A 151 10.65 4.21 8.14
N PHE A 152 9.40 3.96 7.81
CA PHE A 152 8.94 2.60 7.48
C PHE A 152 9.60 2.06 6.21
N LEU A 153 9.52 2.79 5.11
CA LEU A 153 10.08 2.33 3.83
C LEU A 153 11.59 2.09 3.89
N PRO A 154 12.39 3.02 4.44
CA PRO A 154 13.82 2.75 4.61
C PRO A 154 14.11 1.54 5.49
N ALA A 155 13.33 1.33 6.55
CA ALA A 155 13.50 0.17 7.44
C ALA A 155 13.23 -1.14 6.69
N CYS A 156 12.34 -1.12 5.70
CA CYS A 156 12.08 -2.27 4.83
C CYS A 156 13.07 -2.36 3.66
N GLY A 157 14.04 -1.48 3.59
CA GLY A 157 15.00 -1.42 2.47
C GLY A 157 14.38 -0.96 1.17
N ARG A 158 13.31 -0.16 1.24
CA ARG A 158 12.58 0.31 0.06
C ARG A 158 12.75 1.80 -0.14
N SER A 159 12.76 2.19 -1.42
CA SER A 159 12.64 3.59 -1.85
C SER A 159 11.30 3.76 -2.56
N ALA A 160 10.66 4.89 -2.34
CA ALA A 160 9.42 5.21 -3.01
C ALA A 160 9.70 5.77 -4.40
N ASN A 161 9.14 5.15 -5.44
CA ASN A 161 9.09 5.74 -6.78
C ASN A 161 7.83 6.61 -6.83
N ILE A 162 7.96 7.90 -6.63
CA ILE A 162 6.82 8.82 -6.60
C ILE A 162 6.49 9.24 -8.02
N LEU A 163 5.26 8.96 -8.45
CA LEU A 163 4.81 9.20 -9.80
C LEU A 163 3.77 10.31 -9.83
N THR A 164 3.92 11.24 -10.78
CA THR A 164 2.90 12.24 -11.07
C THR A 164 2.00 11.67 -12.16
N LEU A 165 0.77 11.31 -11.77
CA LEU A 165 -0.22 10.80 -12.70
C LEU A 165 -1.03 11.95 -13.25
N SER A 166 -1.09 12.07 -14.57
CA SER A 166 -1.89 13.13 -15.20
C SER A 166 -3.37 12.75 -15.16
N GLU A 167 -4.24 13.78 -15.09
CA GLU A 167 -5.68 13.59 -15.01
C GLU A 167 -6.36 13.56 -16.39
N SER A 168 -5.68 13.19 -17.41
CA SER A 168 -6.27 13.13 -18.75
C SER A 168 -7.15 11.90 -18.94
#